data_9a670787eb561ecf0d029e40110e8cfe
#
_entry.id   9a670787eb561ecf0d029e40110e8cfe
#
_cell.length_a   1.000
_cell.length_b   1.000
_cell.length_c   1.000
_cell.angle_alpha   90.00
_cell.angle_beta   90.00
_cell.angle_gamma   90.00
#
_symmetry.space_group_name_H-M   'P 1'
#
loop_
_entity.id
_entity.type
_entity.pdbx_description
1 polymer ?
#
loop_
_entity_poly.entity_id
_entity_poly.type
_entity_poly.pdbx_seq_one_letter_code
_entity_poly.pdbx_strand_id
1 'polypeptide(L)'
;IKGGMGARPNKDGINAVAAGISNTMNTPIEILELSFPVRIDYYEITPDSGGRGRYRGGCGSRRAWTIVDHNARAAVCLERTKSPPFGVCGGEAGARASIALKLADGSIRPLLTKGGFNAPAGSQILLEVPGAGGYGDASERDSQACARDLQDGYVSAEPD
;
A
#
# COMPACT_ATOMS: atom_id res chain seq x y z
N ILE A 1 -1.43 4.25 8.05
CA ILE A 1 -1.60 3.48 6.80
C ILE A 1 -1.08 2.06 7.00
N LYS A 2 -1.70 1.06 6.38
CA LYS A 2 -1.48 -0.36 6.67
C LYS A 2 -1.26 -1.15 5.39
N GLY A 3 -0.32 -2.11 5.44
CA GLY A 3 -0.03 -3.03 4.34
C GLY A 3 -0.92 -4.27 4.30
N GLY A 4 -0.62 -5.21 3.43
CA GLY A 4 -1.28 -6.51 3.36
C GLY A 4 -0.74 -7.49 4.40
N MET A 5 -1.53 -8.50 4.73
CA MET A 5 -1.12 -9.68 5.51
C MET A 5 -0.78 -10.82 4.55
N GLY A 6 0.25 -11.61 4.88
CA GLY A 6 0.64 -12.79 4.10
C GLY A 6 -0.48 -13.82 3.95
N ALA A 7 -0.49 -14.48 2.80
CA ALA A 7 -1.37 -15.62 2.58
C ALA A 7 -1.03 -16.78 3.53
N ARG A 8 -1.98 -17.68 3.71
CA ARG A 8 -1.89 -18.84 4.59
C ARG A 8 -2.19 -20.14 3.81
N PRO A 9 -1.88 -21.33 4.35
CA PRO A 9 -2.10 -22.59 3.66
C PRO A 9 -3.54 -22.88 3.22
N ASN A 10 -4.51 -22.15 3.75
CA ASN A 10 -5.94 -22.39 3.54
C ASN A 10 -6.75 -21.13 3.22
N LYS A 11 -6.13 -19.97 3.09
CA LYS A 11 -6.83 -18.72 2.76
C LYS A 11 -5.92 -17.58 2.32
N ASP A 12 -6.51 -16.67 1.59
CA ASP A 12 -5.87 -15.43 1.15
C ASP A 12 -5.43 -14.54 2.32
N GLY A 13 -4.47 -13.69 2.05
CA GLY A 13 -4.06 -12.63 2.94
C GLY A 13 -5.12 -11.53 3.05
N ILE A 14 -5.20 -10.87 4.21
CA ILE A 14 -6.14 -9.79 4.43
C ILE A 14 -5.54 -8.49 3.90
N ASN A 15 -6.36 -7.70 3.18
CA ASN A 15 -5.93 -6.43 2.60
C ASN A 15 -5.85 -5.33 3.67
N ALA A 16 -4.90 -4.42 3.53
CA ALA A 16 -4.77 -3.17 4.31
C ALA A 16 -5.00 -3.32 5.82
N VAL A 17 -4.45 -4.36 6.44
CA VAL A 17 -4.67 -4.70 7.85
C VAL A 17 -3.44 -4.47 8.72
N ALA A 18 -3.65 -4.02 9.95
CA ALA A 18 -2.60 -4.04 10.97
C ALA A 18 -2.47 -5.45 11.53
N ALA A 19 -1.34 -6.09 11.25
CA ALA A 19 -1.01 -7.40 11.79
C ALA A 19 -0.19 -7.29 13.08
N GLY A 20 -0.22 -8.34 13.90
CA GLY A 20 0.56 -8.42 15.13
C GLY A 20 -0.02 -7.57 16.26
N ILE A 21 0.85 -6.90 16.99
CA ILE A 21 0.53 -6.19 18.25
C ILE A 21 0.19 -4.69 18.03
N SER A 22 -0.04 -4.24 16.81
CA SER A 22 -0.16 -2.80 16.55
C SER A 22 -1.50 -2.20 16.95
N ASN A 23 -2.60 -2.94 16.87
CA ASN A 23 -3.97 -2.51 17.22
C ASN A 23 -4.24 -0.98 17.11
N THR A 24 -3.74 -0.37 16.04
CA THR A 24 -3.78 1.08 15.83
C THR A 24 -4.87 1.40 14.82
N MET A 25 -5.78 2.28 15.19
CA MET A 25 -6.77 2.84 14.28
C MET A 25 -6.15 3.97 13.44
N ASN A 26 -6.67 4.21 12.25
CA ASN A 26 -6.35 5.42 11.51
C ASN A 26 -7.09 6.60 12.13
N THR A 27 -6.43 7.75 12.19
CA THR A 27 -7.10 9.00 12.51
C THR A 27 -8.12 9.31 11.42
N PRO A 28 -9.36 9.68 11.75
CA PRO A 28 -10.36 10.12 10.76
C PRO A 28 -9.80 11.25 9.88
N ILE A 29 -10.17 11.23 8.60
CA ILE A 29 -9.66 12.20 7.62
C ILE A 29 -10.02 13.63 8.03
N GLU A 30 -11.23 13.83 8.48
CA GLU A 30 -11.75 15.13 8.92
C GLU A 30 -10.92 15.71 10.08
N ILE A 31 -10.54 14.87 11.03
CA ILE A 31 -9.70 15.30 12.17
C ILE A 31 -8.28 15.64 11.70
N LEU A 32 -7.74 14.90 10.72
CA LEU A 32 -6.43 15.24 10.17
C LEU A 32 -6.44 16.57 9.45
N GLU A 33 -7.45 16.84 8.63
CA GLU A 33 -7.58 18.08 7.85
C GLU A 33 -7.91 19.29 8.73
N LEU A 34 -8.61 19.07 9.84
CA LEU A 34 -8.84 20.12 10.87
C LEU A 34 -7.58 20.43 11.69
N SER A 35 -6.72 19.44 11.92
CA SER A 35 -5.55 19.58 12.79
C SER A 35 -4.30 20.03 12.05
N PHE A 36 -4.21 19.74 10.76
CA PHE A 36 -3.05 20.01 9.92
C PHE A 36 -3.48 20.64 8.60
N PRO A 37 -2.67 21.51 8.01
CA PRO A 37 -2.96 22.13 6.71
C PRO A 37 -2.67 21.18 5.56
N VAL A 38 -3.35 20.06 5.56
CA VAL A 38 -3.27 19.02 4.54
C VAL A 38 -4.67 18.67 4.05
N ARG A 39 -4.77 18.25 2.81
CA ARG A 39 -5.97 17.62 2.25
C ARG A 39 -5.63 16.19 1.88
N ILE A 40 -6.49 15.25 2.24
CA ILE A 40 -6.36 13.86 1.86
C ILE A 40 -7.02 13.67 0.50
N ASP A 41 -6.23 13.39 -0.53
CA ASP A 41 -6.75 13.25 -1.88
C ASP A 41 -7.36 11.87 -2.12
N TYR A 42 -6.73 10.82 -1.57
CA TYR A 42 -7.26 9.45 -1.56
C TYR A 42 -6.63 8.60 -0.45
N TYR A 43 -7.35 7.57 -0.07
CA TYR A 43 -6.87 6.46 0.76
C TYR A 43 -7.60 5.18 0.32
N GLU A 44 -6.89 4.29 -0.34
CA GLU A 44 -7.48 3.14 -1.02
C GLU A 44 -6.54 1.92 -1.01
N ILE A 45 -7.08 0.76 -1.34
CA ILE A 45 -6.30 -0.45 -1.57
C ILE A 45 -5.53 -0.29 -2.89
N THR A 46 -4.27 -0.75 -2.90
CA THR A 46 -3.46 -0.79 -4.12
C THR A 46 -3.70 -2.12 -4.84
N PRO A 47 -4.38 -2.12 -6.00
CA PRO A 47 -4.54 -3.34 -6.81
C PRO A 47 -3.18 -3.94 -7.18
N ASP A 48 -3.13 -5.21 -7.46
CA ASP A 48 -1.94 -5.98 -7.90
C ASP A 48 -0.75 -5.95 -6.92
N SER A 49 -0.95 -5.42 -5.72
CA SER A 49 0.13 -5.33 -4.74
C SER A 49 0.32 -6.61 -3.92
N GLY A 50 -0.69 -7.47 -3.82
CA GLY A 50 -0.59 -8.79 -3.19
C GLY A 50 0.14 -9.80 -4.08
N GLY A 51 1.09 -10.55 -3.53
CA GLY A 51 1.79 -11.62 -4.27
C GLY A 51 0.84 -12.73 -4.72
N ARG A 52 1.02 -13.22 -5.95
CA ARG A 52 0.23 -14.31 -6.52
C ARG A 52 0.55 -15.63 -5.82
N GLY A 53 -0.37 -16.58 -5.86
CA GLY A 53 -0.23 -17.91 -5.29
C GLY A 53 -1.56 -18.65 -5.34
N ARG A 54 -1.58 -19.93 -4.96
CA ARG A 54 -2.83 -20.65 -4.70
C ARG A 54 -3.74 -19.85 -3.75
N TYR A 55 -3.11 -19.16 -2.78
CA TYR A 55 -3.73 -18.14 -1.96
C TYR A 55 -2.97 -16.83 -2.13
N ARG A 56 -3.69 -15.77 -2.52
CA ARG A 56 -3.12 -14.45 -2.77
C ARG A 56 -2.71 -13.77 -1.48
N GLY A 57 -1.56 -13.11 -1.47
CA GLY A 57 -1.17 -12.16 -0.43
C GLY A 57 -2.15 -10.99 -0.34
N GLY A 58 -2.35 -10.45 0.84
CA GLY A 58 -3.18 -9.26 1.03
C GLY A 58 -2.61 -8.06 0.28
N CYS A 59 -3.47 -7.26 -0.34
CA CYS A 59 -3.08 -6.02 -0.96
C CYS A 59 -2.67 -4.98 0.08
N GLY A 60 -1.68 -4.15 -0.25
CA GLY A 60 -1.33 -2.95 0.48
C GLY A 60 -2.34 -1.85 0.26
N SER A 61 -2.02 -0.67 0.74
CA SER A 61 -2.83 0.52 0.50
C SER A 61 -1.99 1.70 0.06
N ARG A 62 -2.61 2.65 -0.61
CA ARG A 62 -1.97 3.91 -1.02
C ARG A 62 -2.75 5.10 -0.49
N ARG A 63 -2.04 6.16 -0.20
CA ARG A 63 -2.59 7.40 0.31
C ARG A 63 -1.84 8.59 -0.25
N ALA A 64 -2.57 9.64 -0.56
CA ALA A 64 -1.98 10.91 -0.94
C ALA A 64 -2.46 12.05 -0.04
N TRP A 65 -1.55 12.98 0.24
CA TRP A 65 -1.80 14.21 0.97
C TRP A 65 -1.32 15.39 0.15
N THR A 66 -2.18 16.36 -0.10
CA THR A 66 -1.79 17.67 -0.63
C THR A 66 -1.49 18.63 0.53
N ILE A 67 -0.34 19.29 0.47
CA ILE A 67 0.02 20.38 1.40
C ILE A 67 -0.64 21.66 0.89
N VAL A 68 -1.57 22.25 1.68
CA VAL A 68 -2.47 23.28 1.15
C VAL A 68 -1.81 24.65 1.05
N ASP A 69 -1.55 25.34 2.16
CA ASP A 69 -1.26 26.79 2.15
C ASP A 69 0.16 27.20 2.53
N HIS A 70 0.98 26.29 3.04
CA HIS A 70 2.33 26.59 3.50
C HIS A 70 3.28 25.41 3.40
N ASN A 71 4.56 25.67 3.53
CA ASN A 71 5.57 24.63 3.52
C ASN A 71 5.47 23.77 4.78
N ALA A 72 5.39 22.48 4.61
CA ALA A 72 5.37 21.50 5.69
C ALA A 72 6.72 20.79 5.83
N ARG A 73 7.05 20.42 7.07
CA ARG A 73 8.10 19.44 7.34
C ARG A 73 7.47 18.14 7.76
N ALA A 74 7.76 17.08 7.03
CA ALA A 74 7.24 15.75 7.29
C ALA A 74 8.38 14.78 7.60
N ALA A 75 8.06 13.69 8.28
CA ALA A 75 8.97 12.59 8.52
C ALA A 75 8.29 11.27 8.14
N VAL A 76 9.09 10.34 7.65
CA VAL A 76 8.64 9.01 7.27
C VAL A 76 9.57 7.95 7.86
N CYS A 77 8.97 6.81 8.20
CA CYS A 77 9.69 5.57 8.47
C CYS A 77 8.94 4.44 7.75
N LEU A 78 9.49 4.02 6.61
CA LEU A 78 8.86 3.06 5.71
C LEU A 78 9.78 1.85 5.52
N GLU A 79 9.22 0.67 5.74
CA GLU A 79 9.90 -0.61 5.56
C GLU A 79 9.50 -1.27 4.22
N ARG A 80 10.20 -2.35 3.87
CA ARG A 80 9.95 -3.14 2.64
C ARG A 80 10.11 -2.35 1.34
N THR A 81 10.97 -1.35 1.33
CA THR A 81 11.26 -0.53 0.14
C THR A 81 12.35 -1.13 -0.74
N LYS A 82 13.27 -1.91 -0.17
CA LYS A 82 14.34 -2.60 -0.91
C LYS A 82 14.02 -4.06 -1.21
N SER A 83 13.49 -4.77 -0.22
CA SER A 83 13.12 -6.19 -0.32
C SER A 83 11.61 -6.31 -0.21
N PRO A 84 10.91 -6.84 -1.23
CA PRO A 84 9.48 -7.06 -1.15
C PRO A 84 9.14 -8.09 -0.08
N PRO A 85 7.93 -8.12 0.45
CA PRO A 85 7.44 -9.23 1.25
C PRO A 85 7.48 -10.52 0.43
N PHE A 86 8.18 -11.53 0.90
CA PHE A 86 8.36 -12.80 0.17
C PHE A 86 7.10 -13.67 0.21
N GLY A 87 6.90 -14.48 -0.83
CA GLY A 87 5.91 -15.56 -0.85
C GLY A 87 6.46 -16.85 -0.24
N VAL A 88 5.60 -17.80 0.01
CA VAL A 88 5.92 -19.07 0.67
C VAL A 88 5.37 -20.24 -0.14
N CYS A 89 6.08 -21.37 -0.13
CA CYS A 89 5.67 -22.62 -0.82
C CYS A 89 5.35 -22.45 -2.32
N GLY A 90 6.15 -21.64 -3.03
CA GLY A 90 5.91 -21.35 -4.45
C GLY A 90 5.09 -20.09 -4.73
N GLY A 91 4.55 -19.44 -3.71
CA GLY A 91 3.88 -18.17 -3.87
C GLY A 91 4.85 -17.03 -4.18
N GLU A 92 4.35 -16.02 -4.89
CA GLU A 92 5.12 -14.86 -5.32
C GLU A 92 5.22 -13.79 -4.23
N ALA A 93 6.21 -12.92 -4.41
CA ALA A 93 6.39 -11.77 -3.52
C ALA A 93 5.30 -10.71 -3.76
N GLY A 94 4.92 -9.99 -2.70
CA GLY A 94 4.06 -8.81 -2.83
C GLY A 94 4.84 -7.59 -3.33
N ALA A 95 4.12 -6.50 -3.65
CA ALA A 95 4.71 -5.24 -4.07
C ALA A 95 5.52 -4.59 -2.95
N ARG A 96 6.52 -3.80 -3.34
CA ARG A 96 7.33 -2.99 -2.41
C ARG A 96 6.56 -1.75 -1.97
N ALA A 97 6.97 -1.22 -0.82
CA ALA A 97 6.56 0.10 -0.40
C ALA A 97 7.30 1.20 -1.18
N SER A 98 6.64 2.32 -1.40
CA SER A 98 7.22 3.50 -2.03
C SER A 98 6.73 4.80 -1.39
N ILE A 99 7.53 5.85 -1.50
CA ILE A 99 7.14 7.22 -1.17
C ILE A 99 7.76 8.20 -2.15
N ALA A 100 6.96 9.13 -2.63
CA ALA A 100 7.39 10.18 -3.53
C ALA A 100 6.72 11.52 -3.19
N LEU A 101 7.32 12.60 -3.63
CA LEU A 101 6.76 13.93 -3.59
C LEU A 101 6.47 14.39 -5.03
N LYS A 102 5.21 14.68 -5.32
CA LYS A 102 4.78 15.33 -6.55
C LYS A 102 4.72 16.84 -6.27
N LEU A 103 5.49 17.62 -7.01
CA LEU A 103 5.53 19.07 -6.88
C LEU A 103 4.37 19.73 -7.64
N ALA A 104 4.13 21.01 -7.39
CA ALA A 104 3.07 21.78 -8.04
C ALA A 104 3.23 21.87 -9.57
N ASP A 105 4.45 21.77 -10.08
CA ASP A 105 4.77 21.71 -11.53
C ASP A 105 4.50 20.32 -12.17
N GLY A 106 4.03 19.37 -11.37
CA GLY A 106 3.74 17.99 -11.80
C GLY A 106 4.95 17.05 -11.75
N SER A 107 6.15 17.53 -11.48
CA SER A 107 7.34 16.69 -11.36
C SER A 107 7.24 15.79 -10.13
N ILE A 108 7.69 14.54 -10.26
CA ILE A 108 7.68 13.54 -9.19
C ILE A 108 9.11 13.18 -8.83
N ARG A 109 9.43 13.30 -7.54
CA ARG A 109 10.73 12.87 -7.02
C ARG A 109 10.56 11.80 -5.95
N PRO A 110 11.29 10.68 -6.01
CA PRO A 110 11.30 9.71 -4.92
C PRO A 110 11.91 10.34 -3.67
N LEU A 111 11.39 9.95 -2.50
CA LEU A 111 11.89 10.39 -1.21
C LEU A 111 12.70 9.28 -0.53
N LEU A 112 13.54 9.68 0.41
CA LEU A 112 14.14 8.72 1.34
C LEU A 112 13.05 8.09 2.19
N THR A 113 13.16 6.80 2.38
CA THR A 113 12.15 6.00 3.10
C THR A 113 12.25 6.07 4.62
N LYS A 114 13.29 6.72 5.13
CA LYS A 114 13.50 7.02 6.55
C LYS A 114 14.09 8.41 6.68
N GLY A 115 13.50 9.23 7.54
CA GLY A 115 13.97 10.57 7.85
C GLY A 115 12.95 11.67 7.56
N GLY A 116 13.41 12.92 7.72
CA GLY A 116 12.62 14.10 7.47
C GLY A 116 12.81 14.66 6.07
N PHE A 117 11.78 15.31 5.54
CA PHE A 117 11.81 16.03 4.27
C PHE A 117 10.92 17.27 4.32
N ASN A 118 11.19 18.22 3.43
CA ASN A 118 10.36 19.40 3.27
C ASN A 118 9.38 19.17 2.10
N ALA A 119 8.12 19.48 2.31
CA ALA A 119 7.04 19.43 1.33
C ALA A 119 6.52 20.85 1.12
N PRO A 120 6.82 21.50 -0.02
CA PRO A 120 6.35 22.85 -0.33
C PRO A 120 4.83 22.90 -0.44
N ALA A 121 4.26 24.09 -0.27
CA ALA A 121 2.84 24.34 -0.52
C ALA A 121 2.46 23.91 -1.95
N GLY A 122 1.28 23.31 -2.11
CA GLY A 122 0.79 22.75 -3.37
C GLY A 122 1.41 21.42 -3.79
N SER A 123 2.38 20.90 -3.04
CA SER A 123 2.93 19.57 -3.30
C SER A 123 2.05 18.46 -2.74
N GLN A 124 2.18 17.25 -3.31
CA GLN A 124 1.44 16.06 -2.90
C GLN A 124 2.42 14.97 -2.46
N ILE A 125 2.24 14.45 -1.26
CA ILE A 125 2.98 13.31 -0.75
C ILE A 125 2.23 12.04 -1.20
N LEU A 126 2.90 11.20 -1.98
CA LEU A 126 2.39 9.92 -2.46
C LEU A 126 3.04 8.80 -1.65
N LEU A 127 2.25 8.01 -0.94
CA LEU A 127 2.72 6.90 -0.11
C LEU A 127 2.00 5.62 -0.49
N GLU A 128 2.76 4.58 -0.79
CA GLU A 128 2.28 3.23 -0.98
C GLU A 128 2.93 2.31 0.04
N VAL A 129 2.11 1.53 0.74
CA VAL A 129 2.60 0.50 1.65
C VAL A 129 2.51 -0.86 0.99
N PRO A 130 3.38 -1.81 1.37
CA PRO A 130 3.54 -3.05 0.62
C PRO A 130 2.29 -3.91 0.67
N GLY A 131 2.05 -4.64 -0.40
CA GLY A 131 1.26 -5.87 -0.34
C GLY A 131 2.05 -6.96 0.38
N ALA A 132 1.46 -8.12 0.58
CA ALA A 132 2.10 -9.25 1.23
C ALA A 132 2.33 -10.41 0.26
N GLY A 133 3.16 -11.37 0.64
CA GLY A 133 3.46 -12.54 -0.19
C GLY A 133 2.31 -13.53 -0.28
N GLY A 134 2.20 -14.20 -1.43
CA GLY A 134 1.29 -15.31 -1.70
C GLY A 134 1.77 -16.62 -1.09
N TYR A 135 0.91 -17.63 -1.10
CA TYR A 135 1.19 -18.97 -0.63
C TYR A 135 0.78 -20.01 -1.69
N GLY A 136 1.67 -20.96 -1.99
CA GLY A 136 1.44 -22.03 -2.95
C GLY A 136 1.55 -21.56 -4.40
N ASP A 137 1.52 -22.50 -5.33
CA ASP A 137 1.62 -22.23 -6.76
C ASP A 137 0.43 -21.41 -7.26
N ALA A 138 0.68 -20.35 -8.01
CA ALA A 138 -0.36 -19.48 -8.56
C ALA A 138 -1.25 -20.22 -9.60
N SER A 139 -0.71 -21.23 -10.30
CA SER A 139 -1.47 -22.04 -11.25
C SER A 139 -2.55 -22.92 -10.58
N GLU A 140 -2.42 -23.16 -9.27
CA GLU A 140 -3.40 -23.90 -8.46
C GLU A 140 -4.52 -23.02 -7.88
N ARG A 141 -4.54 -21.72 -8.23
CA ARG A 141 -5.56 -20.80 -7.68
C ARG A 141 -6.94 -21.16 -8.24
N ASP A 142 -7.91 -21.23 -7.36
CA ASP A 142 -9.32 -21.46 -7.71
C ASP A 142 -9.85 -20.34 -8.64
N SER A 143 -10.49 -20.75 -9.75
CA SER A 143 -10.98 -19.81 -10.77
C SER A 143 -12.06 -18.85 -10.23
N GLN A 144 -12.89 -19.29 -9.29
CA GLN A 144 -13.90 -18.43 -8.67
C GLN A 144 -13.24 -17.39 -7.76
N ALA A 145 -12.09 -17.75 -7.12
CA ALA A 145 -11.31 -16.80 -6.36
C ALA A 145 -10.67 -15.74 -7.26
N CYS A 146 -10.15 -16.14 -8.44
CA CYS A 146 -9.65 -15.20 -9.45
C CYS A 146 -10.75 -14.22 -9.91
N ALA A 147 -11.92 -14.73 -10.25
CA ALA A 147 -13.06 -13.90 -10.68
C ALA A 147 -13.51 -12.92 -9.58
N ARG A 148 -13.53 -13.35 -8.32
CA ARG A 148 -13.84 -12.47 -7.20
C ARG A 148 -12.78 -11.37 -7.01
N ASP A 149 -11.49 -11.72 -7.08
CA ASP A 149 -10.41 -10.73 -6.95
C ASP A 149 -10.49 -9.64 -8.03
N LEU A 150 -10.87 -10.01 -9.26
CA LEU A 150 -11.08 -9.09 -10.36
C LEU A 150 -12.33 -8.21 -10.11
N GLN A 151 -13.44 -8.83 -9.72
CA GLN A 151 -14.69 -8.13 -9.42
C GLN A 151 -14.53 -7.13 -8.26
N ASP A 152 -13.79 -7.51 -7.22
CA ASP A 152 -13.52 -6.68 -6.04
C ASP A 152 -12.41 -5.64 -6.29
N GLY A 153 -11.75 -5.67 -7.45
CA GLY A 153 -10.69 -4.73 -7.83
C GLY A 153 -9.36 -4.96 -7.07
N TYR A 154 -9.13 -6.16 -6.57
CA TYR A 154 -7.84 -6.51 -5.94
C TYR A 154 -6.76 -6.85 -6.97
N VAL A 155 -7.17 -7.24 -8.16
CA VAL A 155 -6.33 -7.41 -9.34
C VAL A 155 -6.94 -6.65 -10.52
N SER A 156 -6.09 -6.14 -11.43
CA SER A 156 -6.52 -5.32 -12.57
C SER A 156 -6.76 -6.12 -13.85
N ALA A 157 -6.25 -7.34 -13.93
CA ALA A 157 -6.42 -8.25 -15.06
C ALA A 157 -6.51 -9.70 -14.57
N GLU A 158 -7.10 -10.56 -15.41
CA GLU A 158 -7.02 -12.00 -15.17
C GLU A 158 -5.54 -12.45 -15.24
N PRO A 159 -5.12 -13.37 -14.37
CA PRO A 159 -3.78 -13.93 -14.46
C PRO A 159 -3.65 -14.78 -15.73
N ASP A 160 -2.56 -14.56 -16.46
CA ASP A 160 -2.14 -15.39 -17.60
C ASP A 160 -1.86 -16.83 -17.16
#